data_4f6df27a2384c5f9194642baae105f5a
#
_entry.id   4f6df27a2384c5f9194642baae105f5a
#
_cell.length_a   1.000
_cell.length_b   1.000
_cell.length_c   1.000
_cell.angle_alpha   90.00
_cell.angle_beta   90.00
_cell.angle_gamma   90.00
#
_symmetry.space_group_name_H-M   'P 1'
#
loop_
_entity.id
_entity.type
_entity.pdbx_description
1 polymer ?
#
loop_
_entity_poly.entity_id
_entity_poly.type
_entity_poly.pdbx_seq_one_letter_code
_entity_poly.pdbx_strand_id
1 'polypeptide(L)'
;FFHRVEERLDGSPSIIVIDEGWKALDDEVFVRRIKDWEKTIRKRNGIVGFATQSAQDALESRIASAIIEQAATQIFMVNPKARAEDYINGFGLSAHEYELVRTLPDSAHCFLIRHGNDSVVARLDLSGEKELLAILSGRESTIRSFEEIVEALGDDPAAWMGPLLRTVA
;
A
#
# COMPACT_ATOMS: atom_id res chain seq x y z
N PHE A 1 -8.93 -17.55 2.59
CA PHE A 1 -7.96 -16.58 2.10
C PHE A 1 -6.55 -16.93 2.59
N PHE A 2 -6.24 -16.85 3.90
CA PHE A 2 -4.89 -17.06 4.45
C PHE A 2 -4.24 -18.38 4.02
N HIS A 3 -4.95 -19.50 4.07
CA HIS A 3 -4.44 -20.80 3.65
C HIS A 3 -3.94 -20.78 2.20
N ARG A 4 -4.68 -20.17 1.27
CA ARG A 4 -4.27 -20.06 -0.14
C ARG A 4 -3.03 -19.20 -0.34
N VAL A 5 -2.84 -18.17 0.50
CA VAL A 5 -1.62 -17.35 0.47
C VAL A 5 -0.45 -18.15 1.02
N GLU A 6 -0.64 -18.82 2.16
CA GLU A 6 0.38 -19.64 2.81
C GLU A 6 0.89 -20.79 1.93
N GLU A 7 0.01 -21.42 1.14
CA GLU A 7 0.38 -22.44 0.17
C GLU A 7 1.29 -21.94 -0.96
N ARG A 8 1.25 -20.64 -1.25
CA ARG A 8 2.08 -20.02 -2.29
C ARG A 8 3.42 -19.50 -1.78
N LEU A 9 3.62 -19.50 -0.46
CA LEU A 9 4.89 -19.08 0.14
C LEU A 9 5.87 -20.26 0.15
N ASP A 10 6.59 -20.40 -0.94
CA ASP A 10 7.56 -21.47 -1.19
C ASP A 10 8.98 -21.15 -0.68
N GLY A 11 9.16 -20.01 0.02
CA GLY A 11 10.44 -19.51 0.50
C GLY A 11 11.13 -18.52 -0.44
N SER A 12 10.56 -18.25 -1.61
CA SER A 12 10.99 -17.14 -2.46
C SER A 12 10.64 -15.79 -1.81
N PRO A 13 11.40 -14.70 -2.09
CA PRO A 13 11.07 -13.37 -1.58
C PRO A 13 9.65 -12.98 -1.98
N SER A 14 8.82 -12.66 -0.99
CA SER A 14 7.40 -12.38 -1.21
C SER A 14 6.97 -11.13 -0.44
N ILE A 15 6.15 -10.30 -1.06
CA ILE A 15 5.51 -9.15 -0.43
C ILE A 15 3.99 -9.36 -0.47
N ILE A 16 3.36 -9.31 0.69
CA ILE A 16 1.91 -9.39 0.84
C ILE A 16 1.42 -8.01 1.24
N VAL A 17 0.67 -7.34 0.38
CA VAL A 17 0.06 -6.05 0.69
C VAL A 17 -1.41 -6.25 1.02
N ILE A 18 -1.82 -5.78 2.18
CA ILE A 18 -3.22 -5.76 2.63
C ILE A 18 -3.68 -4.31 2.53
N ASP A 19 -4.45 -4.02 1.50
CA ASP A 19 -5.00 -2.70 1.25
C ASP A 19 -6.39 -2.58 1.87
N GLU A 20 -6.63 -1.48 2.61
CA GLU A 20 -7.88 -1.20 3.33
C GLU A 20 -8.37 -2.36 4.22
N GLY A 21 -7.44 -3.15 4.73
CA GLY A 21 -7.73 -4.36 5.51
C GLY A 21 -8.35 -4.14 6.90
N TRP A 22 -8.51 -2.89 7.35
CA TRP A 22 -8.98 -2.53 8.69
C TRP A 22 -10.35 -3.08 9.01
N LYS A 23 -11.25 -3.11 8.05
CA LYS A 23 -12.59 -3.69 8.20
C LYS A 23 -12.55 -5.19 8.53
N ALA A 24 -11.55 -5.89 8.01
CA ALA A 24 -11.35 -7.30 8.32
C ALA A 24 -10.72 -7.52 9.70
N LEU A 25 -10.12 -6.49 10.29
CA LEU A 25 -9.53 -6.55 11.64
C LEU A 25 -10.55 -6.49 12.77
N ASP A 26 -11.83 -6.35 12.47
CA ASP A 26 -12.92 -6.57 13.44
C ASP A 26 -13.21 -8.06 13.66
N ASP A 27 -12.79 -8.94 12.74
CA ASP A 27 -12.92 -10.38 12.87
C ASP A 27 -11.75 -10.99 13.67
N GLU A 28 -12.07 -11.67 14.76
CA GLU A 28 -11.07 -12.25 15.66
C GLU A 28 -10.19 -13.34 15.00
N VAL A 29 -10.71 -14.04 14.01
CA VAL A 29 -9.96 -15.06 13.28
C VAL A 29 -8.93 -14.37 12.40
N PHE A 30 -9.32 -13.28 11.75
CA PHE A 30 -8.44 -12.47 10.92
C PHE A 30 -7.33 -11.84 11.76
N VAL A 31 -7.69 -11.21 12.89
CA VAL A 31 -6.74 -10.63 13.85
C VAL A 31 -5.69 -11.64 14.30
N ARG A 32 -6.11 -12.86 14.69
CA ARG A 32 -5.16 -13.91 15.09
C ARG A 32 -4.21 -14.29 13.98
N ARG A 33 -4.72 -14.46 12.77
CA ARG A 33 -3.89 -14.84 11.60
C ARG A 33 -2.86 -13.76 11.25
N ILE A 34 -3.26 -12.49 11.29
CA ILE A 34 -2.32 -11.39 11.04
C ILE A 34 -1.20 -11.38 12.10
N LYS A 35 -1.56 -11.51 13.39
CA LYS A 35 -0.56 -11.60 14.47
C LYS A 35 0.39 -12.81 14.33
N ASP A 36 -0.11 -13.93 13.82
CA ASP A 36 0.72 -15.10 13.53
C ASP A 36 1.64 -14.82 12.33
N TRP A 37 1.15 -14.15 11.30
CA TRP A 37 1.95 -13.78 10.13
C TRP A 37 3.07 -12.79 10.48
N GLU A 38 2.80 -11.77 11.28
CA GLU A 38 3.82 -10.84 11.75
C GLU A 38 5.03 -11.55 12.37
N LYS A 39 4.78 -12.68 13.06
CA LYS A 39 5.83 -13.48 13.70
C LYS A 39 6.46 -14.52 12.78
N THR A 40 5.74 -15.03 11.80
CA THR A 40 6.14 -16.23 11.04
C THR A 40 6.50 -15.96 9.61
N ILE A 41 5.93 -14.91 8.98
CA ILE A 41 6.10 -14.60 7.56
C ILE A 41 7.58 -14.33 7.21
N ARG A 42 8.30 -13.67 8.11
CA ARG A 42 9.75 -13.41 7.96
C ARG A 42 10.56 -14.70 7.81
N LYS A 43 10.16 -15.78 8.50
CA LYS A 43 10.82 -17.09 8.39
C LYS A 43 10.59 -17.75 7.03
N ARG A 44 9.58 -17.30 6.30
CA ARG A 44 9.24 -17.73 4.94
C ARG A 44 9.72 -16.73 3.88
N ASN A 45 10.66 -15.85 4.25
CA ASN A 45 11.21 -14.83 3.36
C ASN A 45 10.14 -13.85 2.83
N GLY A 46 9.11 -13.59 3.64
CA GLY A 46 8.00 -12.72 3.31
C GLY A 46 7.99 -11.42 4.10
N ILE A 47 7.36 -10.40 3.53
CA ILE A 47 7.06 -9.11 4.15
C ILE A 47 5.56 -8.90 4.08
N VAL A 48 4.96 -8.40 5.16
CA VAL A 48 3.56 -7.96 5.17
C VAL A 48 3.52 -6.44 5.25
N GLY A 49 2.81 -5.82 4.31
CA GLY A 49 2.51 -4.40 4.29
C GLY A 49 1.02 -4.16 4.50
N PHE A 50 0.69 -3.16 5.31
CA PHE A 50 -0.67 -2.65 5.48
C PHE A 50 -0.76 -1.26 4.88
N ALA A 51 -1.79 -1.03 4.08
CA ALA A 51 -2.12 0.27 3.53
C ALA A 51 -3.51 0.72 3.98
N THR A 52 -3.66 2.03 4.21
CA THR A 52 -4.94 2.66 4.55
C THR A 52 -4.96 4.12 4.13
N GLN A 53 -6.14 4.60 3.82
CA GLN A 53 -6.41 6.03 3.58
C GLN A 53 -6.78 6.78 4.87
N SER A 54 -7.11 6.05 5.95
CA SER A 54 -7.56 6.63 7.22
C SER A 54 -6.57 6.29 8.34
N ALA A 55 -5.89 7.32 8.85
CA ALA A 55 -5.05 7.19 10.02
C ALA A 55 -5.87 6.78 11.26
N GLN A 56 -7.08 7.33 11.39
CA GLN A 56 -7.96 7.03 12.52
C GLN A 56 -8.40 5.58 12.53
N ASP A 57 -8.84 5.02 11.38
CA ASP A 57 -9.25 3.61 11.28
C ASP A 57 -8.10 2.67 11.66
N ALA A 58 -6.88 3.04 11.24
CA ALA A 58 -5.68 2.30 11.63
C ALA A 58 -5.49 2.28 13.14
N LEU A 59 -5.59 3.44 13.79
CA LEU A 59 -5.36 3.60 15.22
C LEU A 59 -6.47 3.00 16.11
N GLU A 60 -7.72 3.00 15.62
CA GLU A 60 -8.87 2.43 16.31
C GLU A 60 -8.96 0.90 16.19
N SER A 61 -8.18 0.30 15.29
CA SER A 61 -8.19 -1.15 15.09
C SER A 61 -7.68 -1.90 16.32
N ARG A 62 -8.23 -3.10 16.58
CA ARG A 62 -7.84 -3.94 17.74
C ARG A 62 -6.38 -4.39 17.73
N ILE A 63 -5.69 -4.26 16.61
CA ILE A 63 -4.28 -4.64 16.46
C ILE A 63 -3.38 -3.45 16.12
N ALA A 64 -3.91 -2.22 16.24
CA ALA A 64 -3.18 -1.00 15.93
C ALA A 64 -1.80 -0.96 16.57
N SER A 65 -1.72 -1.15 17.87
CA SER A 65 -0.46 -1.14 18.62
C SER A 65 0.52 -2.19 18.07
N ALA A 66 0.04 -3.41 17.83
CA ALA A 66 0.91 -4.49 17.33
C ALA A 66 1.46 -4.17 15.92
N ILE A 67 0.61 -3.67 15.01
CA ILE A 67 1.06 -3.29 13.66
C ILE A 67 2.05 -2.13 13.73
N ILE A 68 1.75 -1.08 14.50
CA ILE A 68 2.60 0.12 14.61
C ILE A 68 3.95 -0.23 15.24
N GLU A 69 3.96 -1.03 16.32
CA GLU A 69 5.19 -1.44 17.00
C GLU A 69 6.06 -2.39 16.16
N GLN A 70 5.46 -3.24 15.34
CA GLN A 70 6.20 -4.23 14.53
C GLN A 70 6.55 -3.71 13.14
N ALA A 71 5.91 -2.64 12.67
CA ALA A 71 6.22 -2.03 11.40
C ALA A 71 7.58 -1.31 11.45
N ALA A 72 8.63 -2.02 11.05
CA ALA A 72 9.98 -1.44 10.98
C ALA A 72 10.06 -0.25 10.02
N THR A 73 9.21 -0.23 8.98
CA THR A 73 9.12 0.86 8.01
C THR A 73 7.69 1.36 7.96
N GLN A 74 7.51 2.67 8.07
CA GLN A 74 6.25 3.37 7.96
C GLN A 74 6.35 4.40 6.84
N ILE A 75 5.34 4.48 5.99
CA ILE A 75 5.28 5.44 4.88
C ILE A 75 4.06 6.32 5.07
N PHE A 76 4.28 7.63 5.15
CA PHE A 76 3.22 8.61 5.32
C PHE A 76 3.11 9.47 4.07
N MET A 77 1.97 9.35 3.41
CA MET A 77 1.62 10.23 2.29
C MET A 77 1.26 11.62 2.80
N VAL A 78 1.39 12.62 1.94
CA VAL A 78 1.01 14.01 2.26
C VAL A 78 -0.46 14.06 2.66
N ASN A 79 -0.74 14.68 3.78
CA ASN A 79 -2.09 14.89 4.29
C ASN A 79 -2.23 16.27 4.97
N PRO A 80 -2.70 17.30 4.25
CA PRO A 80 -2.91 18.63 4.83
C PRO A 80 -3.94 18.65 5.98
N LYS A 81 -4.76 17.61 6.09
CA LYS A 81 -5.79 17.45 7.14
C LYS A 81 -5.32 16.57 8.30
N ALA A 82 -4.04 16.19 8.32
CA ALA A 82 -3.47 15.36 9.40
C ALA A 82 -3.68 16.01 10.77
N ARG A 83 -4.12 15.23 11.74
CA ARG A 83 -4.31 15.66 13.13
C ARG A 83 -3.09 15.31 13.96
N ALA A 84 -2.60 16.26 14.77
CA ALA A 84 -1.43 16.03 15.61
C ALA A 84 -1.63 14.84 16.56
N GLU A 85 -2.85 14.64 17.06
CA GLU A 85 -3.18 13.55 17.96
C GLU A 85 -2.96 12.18 17.31
N ASP A 86 -3.36 12.01 16.05
CA ASP A 86 -3.21 10.76 15.33
C ASP A 86 -1.73 10.51 14.97
N TYR A 87 -1.06 11.52 14.44
CA TYR A 87 0.27 11.33 13.86
C TYR A 87 1.39 11.42 14.92
N ILE A 88 1.30 12.34 15.88
CA ILE A 88 2.31 12.47 16.94
C ILE A 88 2.04 11.44 18.04
N ASN A 89 0.84 11.43 18.61
CA ASN A 89 0.53 10.56 19.76
C ASN A 89 0.22 9.11 19.30
N GLY A 90 -0.46 8.95 18.17
CA GLY A 90 -0.84 7.63 17.65
C GLY A 90 0.32 6.90 16.96
N PHE A 91 0.90 7.48 15.93
CA PHE A 91 2.02 6.87 15.19
C PHE A 91 3.40 7.21 15.76
N GLY A 92 3.50 8.13 16.71
CA GLY A 92 4.76 8.51 17.36
C GLY A 92 5.70 9.34 16.46
N LEU A 93 5.15 10.13 15.53
CA LEU A 93 5.95 11.07 14.74
C LEU A 93 6.47 12.21 15.62
N SER A 94 7.66 12.70 15.34
CA SER A 94 8.14 13.97 15.87
C SER A 94 7.31 15.15 15.33
N ALA A 95 7.36 16.30 15.99
CA ALA A 95 6.69 17.50 15.51
C ALA A 95 7.16 17.92 14.11
N HIS A 96 8.45 17.70 13.80
CA HIS A 96 9.03 18.00 12.49
C HIS A 96 8.49 17.04 11.41
N GLU A 97 8.46 15.73 11.66
CA GLU A 97 7.90 14.73 10.73
C GLU A 97 6.42 14.98 10.45
N TYR A 98 5.66 15.30 11.49
CA TYR A 98 4.25 15.68 11.35
C TYR A 98 4.07 16.91 10.47
N GLU A 99 4.90 17.93 10.65
CA GLU A 99 4.83 19.14 9.82
C GLU A 99 5.18 18.84 8.36
N LEU A 100 6.15 17.94 8.09
CA LEU A 100 6.44 17.46 6.73
C LEU A 100 5.21 16.79 6.10
N VAL A 101 4.54 15.89 6.82
CA VAL A 101 3.32 15.21 6.31
C VAL A 101 2.24 16.22 5.94
N ARG A 102 2.10 17.31 6.69
CA ARG A 102 1.09 18.35 6.43
C ARG A 102 1.42 19.31 5.31
N THR A 103 2.69 19.63 5.12
CA THR A 103 3.12 20.79 4.31
C THR A 103 3.83 20.42 3.02
N LEU A 104 4.30 19.19 2.86
CA LEU A 104 4.88 18.76 1.59
C LEU A 104 3.90 18.99 0.43
N PRO A 105 4.38 19.47 -0.73
CA PRO A 105 3.51 19.69 -1.88
C PRO A 105 2.96 18.36 -2.42
N ASP A 106 1.65 18.21 -2.49
CA ASP A 106 0.97 17.04 -3.05
C ASP A 106 1.38 16.79 -4.51
N SER A 107 1.51 17.88 -5.29
CA SER A 107 1.94 17.83 -6.69
C SER A 107 3.38 17.32 -6.91
N ALA A 108 4.19 17.26 -5.85
CA ALA A 108 5.58 16.80 -5.94
C ALA A 108 5.71 15.28 -5.81
N HIS A 109 4.61 14.53 -5.55
CA HIS A 109 4.62 13.08 -5.30
C HIS A 109 5.63 12.66 -4.22
N CYS A 110 5.77 13.53 -3.19
CA CYS A 110 6.63 13.30 -2.06
C CYS A 110 5.88 12.55 -0.95
N PHE A 111 6.63 11.82 -0.14
CA PHE A 111 6.13 11.13 1.04
C PHE A 111 7.25 10.97 2.06
N LEU A 112 6.87 10.82 3.33
CA LEU A 112 7.80 10.57 4.41
C LEU A 112 7.96 9.05 4.60
N ILE A 113 9.19 8.57 4.58
CA ILE A 113 9.55 7.22 5.01
C ILE A 113 10.21 7.33 6.37
N ARG A 114 9.73 6.55 7.33
CA ARG A 114 10.35 6.36 8.63
C ARG A 114 10.77 4.91 8.78
N HIS A 115 12.02 4.69 9.19
CA HIS A 115 12.55 3.37 9.49
C HIS A 115 13.29 3.39 10.83
N GLY A 116 12.71 2.75 11.82
CA GLY A 116 13.19 2.88 13.20
C GLY A 116 13.13 4.34 13.68
N ASN A 117 14.30 4.91 14.00
CA ASN A 117 14.42 6.31 14.43
C ASN A 117 14.82 7.29 13.31
N ASP A 118 15.10 6.79 12.13
CA ASP A 118 15.49 7.59 10.98
C ASP A 118 14.29 7.89 10.09
N SER A 119 14.28 9.07 9.51
CA SER A 119 13.25 9.45 8.55
C SER A 119 13.83 10.20 7.37
N VAL A 120 13.21 10.05 6.21
CA VAL A 120 13.60 10.70 4.97
C VAL A 120 12.37 11.07 4.16
N VAL A 121 12.40 12.23 3.51
CA VAL A 121 11.43 12.58 2.47
C VAL A 121 11.91 11.99 1.15
N ALA A 122 11.08 11.15 0.55
CA ALA A 122 11.31 10.56 -0.76
C ALA A 122 10.31 11.08 -1.78
N ARG A 123 10.66 11.01 -3.05
CA ARG A 123 9.77 11.31 -4.18
C ARG A 123 9.71 10.12 -5.11
N LEU A 124 8.51 9.69 -5.46
CA LEU A 124 8.29 8.70 -6.49
C LEU A 124 8.10 9.38 -7.83
N ASP A 125 9.06 9.21 -8.74
CA ASP A 125 8.99 9.72 -10.10
C ASP A 125 8.78 8.55 -11.08
N LEU A 126 7.56 8.43 -11.58
CA LEU A 126 7.16 7.43 -12.56
C LEU A 126 6.98 8.03 -13.96
N SER A 127 7.49 9.23 -14.22
CA SER A 127 7.31 9.91 -15.51
C SER A 127 7.89 9.14 -16.70
N GLY A 128 8.88 8.29 -16.45
CA GLY A 128 9.45 7.38 -17.45
C GLY A 128 8.65 6.10 -17.70
N GLU A 129 7.71 5.76 -16.82
CA GLU A 129 7.00 4.47 -16.79
C GLU A 129 5.59 4.59 -17.38
N LYS A 130 5.46 5.23 -18.54
CA LYS A 130 4.16 5.53 -19.17
C LYS A 130 3.32 4.28 -19.43
N GLU A 131 3.95 3.21 -19.88
CA GLU A 131 3.27 1.94 -20.19
C GLU A 131 2.74 1.29 -18.91
N LEU A 132 3.55 1.25 -17.86
CA LEU A 132 3.15 0.70 -16.56
C LEU A 132 2.00 1.52 -15.95
N LEU A 133 2.09 2.86 -16.00
CA LEU A 133 1.03 3.75 -15.53
C LEU A 133 -0.26 3.58 -16.31
N ALA A 134 -0.18 3.33 -17.62
CA ALA A 134 -1.35 3.07 -18.44
C ALA A 134 -2.06 1.77 -18.04
N ILE A 135 -1.31 0.69 -17.80
CA ILE A 135 -1.85 -0.61 -17.38
C ILE A 135 -2.44 -0.55 -15.96
N LEU A 136 -1.76 0.16 -15.05
CA LEU A 136 -2.20 0.30 -13.66
C LEU A 136 -3.23 1.40 -13.44
N SER A 137 -3.59 2.14 -14.49
CA SER A 137 -4.56 3.23 -14.40
C SER A 137 -5.97 2.70 -14.14
N GLY A 138 -6.56 3.10 -13.01
CA GLY A 138 -7.97 2.85 -12.69
C GLY A 138 -8.94 3.89 -13.30
N ARG A 139 -8.50 4.68 -14.29
CA ARG A 139 -9.39 5.68 -14.94
C ARG A 139 -10.46 4.96 -15.74
N GLU A 140 -11.70 5.43 -15.63
CA GLU A 140 -12.86 4.85 -16.32
C GLU A 140 -12.63 4.72 -17.84
N SER A 141 -12.01 5.73 -18.46
CA SER A 141 -11.66 5.70 -19.88
C SER A 141 -10.70 4.57 -20.24
N THR A 142 -9.67 4.34 -19.41
CA THR A 142 -8.70 3.26 -19.64
C THR A 142 -9.35 1.89 -19.43
N ILE A 143 -10.19 1.75 -18.41
CA ILE A 143 -10.92 0.50 -18.15
C ILE A 143 -11.84 0.17 -19.31
N ARG A 144 -12.60 1.13 -19.82
CA ARG A 144 -13.49 0.94 -20.96
C ARG A 144 -12.73 0.51 -22.22
N SER A 145 -11.61 1.19 -22.54
CA SER A 145 -10.76 0.80 -23.65
C SER A 145 -10.18 -0.60 -23.49
N PHE A 146 -9.81 -0.96 -22.26
CA PHE A 146 -9.34 -2.32 -21.95
C PHE A 146 -10.43 -3.36 -22.19
N GLU A 147 -11.64 -3.14 -21.69
CA GLU A 147 -12.77 -4.05 -21.86
C GLU A 147 -13.11 -4.26 -23.34
N GLU A 148 -13.18 -3.19 -24.15
CA GLU A 148 -13.42 -3.25 -25.58
C GLU A 148 -12.34 -4.06 -26.32
N ILE A 149 -11.06 -3.86 -25.95
CA ILE A 149 -9.93 -4.56 -26.56
C ILE A 149 -9.95 -6.05 -26.19
N VAL A 150 -10.21 -6.37 -24.92
CA VAL A 150 -10.28 -7.76 -24.44
C VAL A 150 -11.48 -8.49 -25.06
N GLU A 151 -12.63 -7.83 -25.20
CA GLU A 151 -13.79 -8.40 -25.89
C GLU A 151 -13.46 -8.75 -27.35
N ALA A 152 -12.66 -7.92 -28.03
CA ALA A 152 -12.30 -8.13 -29.43
C ALA A 152 -11.16 -9.14 -29.65
N LEU A 153 -10.17 -9.19 -28.75
CA LEU A 153 -8.91 -9.93 -28.94
C LEU A 153 -8.70 -11.09 -27.95
N GLY A 154 -9.58 -11.22 -26.95
CA GLY A 154 -9.44 -12.18 -25.85
C GLY A 154 -8.62 -11.64 -24.68
N ASP A 155 -8.56 -12.42 -23.59
CA ASP A 155 -7.94 -12.05 -22.33
C ASP A 155 -6.43 -12.35 -22.23
N ASP A 156 -5.82 -12.86 -23.31
CA ASP A 156 -4.37 -13.07 -23.38
C ASP A 156 -3.62 -11.72 -23.36
N PRO A 157 -2.77 -11.45 -22.35
CA PRO A 157 -1.99 -10.23 -22.26
C PRO A 157 -1.16 -9.94 -23.53
N ALA A 158 -0.65 -10.95 -24.22
CA ALA A 158 0.11 -10.80 -25.45
C ALA A 158 -0.73 -10.18 -26.59
N ALA A 159 -2.04 -10.41 -26.58
CA ALA A 159 -2.94 -9.90 -27.59
C ALA A 159 -3.40 -8.46 -27.31
N TRP A 160 -3.77 -8.13 -26.07
CA TRP A 160 -4.41 -6.85 -25.74
C TRP A 160 -3.45 -5.75 -25.26
N MET A 161 -2.28 -6.09 -24.70
CA MET A 161 -1.37 -5.11 -24.08
C MET A 161 -0.87 -4.06 -25.09
N GLY A 162 -0.40 -4.49 -26.25
CA GLY A 162 0.08 -3.56 -27.28
C GLY A 162 -1.00 -2.60 -27.81
N PRO A 163 -2.21 -3.06 -28.16
CA PRO A 163 -3.33 -2.20 -28.48
C PRO A 163 -3.71 -1.22 -27.37
N LEU A 164 -3.80 -1.67 -26.11
CA LEU A 164 -4.12 -0.81 -24.99
C LEU A 164 -3.11 0.33 -24.81
N LEU A 165 -1.81 0.02 -24.85
CA LEU A 165 -0.75 1.02 -24.70
C LEU A 165 -0.82 2.09 -25.81
N ARG A 166 -1.18 1.73 -27.03
CA ARG A 166 -1.36 2.70 -28.13
C ARG A 166 -2.57 3.61 -27.96
N THR A 167 -3.60 3.15 -27.22
CA THR A 167 -4.84 3.91 -27.02
C THR A 167 -4.69 4.92 -25.87
N VAL A 168 -3.83 4.64 -24.88
CA VAL A 168 -3.70 5.45 -23.64
C VAL A 168 -2.38 6.24 -23.57
N ALA A 169 -1.46 6.05 -24.52
CA ALA A 169 -0.22 6.83 -24.66
C ALA A 169 -0.49 8.19 -25.31
#